data_f74e532abbe8f037b45e07eeedef971c
#
_entry.id   f74e532abbe8f037b45e07eeedef971c
#
_cell.length_a   1.000
_cell.length_b   1.000
_cell.length_c   1.000
_cell.angle_alpha   90.00
_cell.angle_beta   90.00
_cell.angle_gamma   90.00
#
_symmetry.space_group_name_H-M   'P 1'
#
loop_
_entity.id
_entity.type
_entity.pdbx_description
1 polymer ?
#
loop_
_entity_poly.entity_id
_entity_poly.type
_entity_poly.pdbx_seq_one_letter_code
_entity_poly.pdbx_strand_id
1 'polypeptide(L)'
;KVMGILSQCGLGAILLSTRNEILEANELAIHLLHGEGGLTGKILDTIAPQLCEESEEPLYANIAFGEYLLRVPEPTIDDLPTGTRLLVFRNAADDACHDMLISIVNQISESIALYDAKGRTYLLNDATVKMESIDTKDILGESVADVYRMLDGTELAISQVLRTKKPLLNNRQYYSTRYGRDFDVVSNTYPITQNGQLLGAFCVMEDWRIMDDLHRQIIELQGKLLEKQTPGKQSDNLLPARYTFRDIRYTSASMKRVVEQCEQIAKNDSSVMIYGETGTGKELFAQSIHNASSRKDRPFLAINCAAIPENLLEGLLFGTERGAYTGAERRAGLFEQANGGTLLLDELNSMNVNLQSKLLRVLQDGTFRRVGGTAEIHTNVRVLSNINVPPYQAIEEGKLRRDLFYRLGVVNISIPPLRERREDIGMLAKTFIIQYNKSLVKNVKDINQATLEYFLNYDWPGNVRELQHAIEHAMNVLPDIQSIITPEYLPEHILTMPRRKLVSDMSDRENALNHAVKGVEYQTVCKALLDSGGNISAAAKLLGMSRQNLQYRIRRYRIDIQELIRQD
;
A
#
# COMPACT_ATOMS: atom_id res chain seq x y z
N LYS A 1 13.05 -20.64 -49.48
CA LYS A 1 11.95 -19.70 -49.13
C LYS A 1 11.28 -20.11 -47.80
N VAL A 2 10.99 -21.42 -47.63
CA VAL A 2 10.43 -21.95 -46.37
C VAL A 2 11.36 -21.75 -45.19
N MET A 3 12.65 -22.00 -45.33
CA MET A 3 13.68 -21.81 -44.29
C MET A 3 13.73 -20.38 -43.74
N GLY A 4 13.59 -19.37 -44.64
CA GLY A 4 13.56 -17.96 -44.20
C GLY A 4 12.28 -17.59 -43.46
N ILE A 5 11.14 -18.17 -43.81
CA ILE A 5 9.87 -17.95 -43.10
C ILE A 5 9.96 -18.56 -41.68
N LEU A 6 10.44 -19.80 -41.57
CA LEU A 6 10.62 -20.45 -40.26
C LEU A 6 11.57 -19.66 -39.34
N SER A 7 12.65 -19.12 -39.90
CA SER A 7 13.56 -18.22 -39.12
C SER A 7 12.84 -16.98 -38.59
N GLN A 8 11.98 -16.35 -39.41
CA GLN A 8 11.17 -15.18 -38.98
C GLN A 8 10.11 -15.53 -37.91
N CYS A 9 9.68 -16.79 -37.87
CA CYS A 9 8.77 -17.31 -36.85
C CYS A 9 9.48 -17.74 -35.54
N GLY A 10 10.80 -17.49 -35.41
CA GLY A 10 11.54 -17.92 -34.22
C GLY A 10 11.84 -19.42 -34.19
N LEU A 11 11.79 -20.10 -35.34
CA LEU A 11 12.02 -21.53 -35.46
C LEU A 11 13.33 -21.84 -36.18
N GLY A 12 14.21 -22.61 -35.52
CA GLY A 12 15.36 -23.24 -36.13
C GLY A 12 14.88 -24.37 -37.07
N ALA A 13 15.39 -24.44 -38.30
CA ALA A 13 15.02 -25.45 -39.25
C ALA A 13 16.25 -26.00 -39.98
N ILE A 14 16.32 -27.33 -40.11
CA ILE A 14 17.37 -28.03 -40.85
C ILE A 14 16.75 -29.04 -41.79
N LEU A 15 17.28 -29.13 -43.00
CA LEU A 15 16.95 -30.16 -43.97
C LEU A 15 17.99 -31.26 -43.88
N LEU A 16 17.53 -32.48 -43.65
CA LEU A 16 18.36 -33.67 -43.46
C LEU A 16 18.23 -34.64 -44.64
N SER A 17 19.34 -35.32 -44.98
CA SER A 17 19.35 -36.50 -45.81
C SER A 17 18.87 -37.74 -45.05
N THR A 18 18.64 -38.85 -45.75
CA THR A 18 18.31 -40.18 -45.16
C THR A 18 19.39 -40.68 -44.20
N ARG A 19 20.58 -40.10 -44.19
CA ARG A 19 21.72 -40.45 -43.31
C ARG A 19 21.94 -39.40 -42.21
N ASN A 20 20.94 -38.55 -41.93
CA ASN A 20 21.02 -37.45 -40.96
C ASN A 20 22.13 -36.42 -41.27
N GLU A 21 22.61 -36.32 -42.51
CA GLU A 21 23.50 -35.28 -42.96
C GLU A 21 22.72 -33.97 -43.19
N ILE A 22 23.19 -32.85 -42.69
CA ILE A 22 22.58 -31.53 -42.80
C ILE A 22 22.83 -31.00 -44.22
N LEU A 23 21.78 -30.91 -45.02
CA LEU A 23 21.80 -30.39 -46.39
C LEU A 23 21.67 -28.88 -46.41
N GLU A 24 20.79 -28.34 -45.57
CA GLU A 24 20.54 -26.90 -45.43
C GLU A 24 20.11 -26.59 -44.00
N ALA A 25 20.47 -25.41 -43.48
CA ALA A 25 20.05 -24.89 -42.19
C ALA A 25 19.73 -23.41 -42.29
N ASN A 26 18.68 -22.96 -41.58
CA ASN A 26 18.42 -21.53 -41.51
C ASN A 26 19.36 -20.83 -40.47
N GLU A 27 19.42 -19.48 -40.50
CA GLU A 27 20.31 -18.71 -39.63
C GLU A 27 20.05 -18.98 -38.14
N LEU A 28 18.79 -19.15 -37.76
CA LEU A 28 18.42 -19.41 -36.37
C LEU A 28 18.86 -20.82 -35.95
N ALA A 29 18.75 -21.86 -36.81
CA ALA A 29 19.26 -23.19 -36.52
C ALA A 29 20.78 -23.20 -36.35
N ILE A 30 21.51 -22.44 -37.16
CA ILE A 30 22.97 -22.29 -37.02
C ILE A 30 23.31 -21.66 -35.66
N HIS A 31 22.58 -20.63 -35.26
CA HIS A 31 22.76 -19.96 -33.97
C HIS A 31 22.44 -20.90 -32.79
N LEU A 32 21.27 -21.54 -32.80
CA LEU A 32 20.81 -22.42 -31.73
C LEU A 32 21.66 -23.68 -31.55
N LEU A 33 22.29 -24.18 -32.62
CA LEU A 33 23.18 -25.33 -32.59
C LEU A 33 24.66 -24.94 -32.46
N HIS A 34 24.98 -23.70 -32.14
CA HIS A 34 26.36 -23.17 -32.00
C HIS A 34 27.27 -23.51 -33.17
N GLY A 35 26.70 -23.47 -34.40
CA GLY A 35 27.42 -23.86 -35.62
C GLY A 35 28.40 -22.81 -36.13
N GLU A 36 29.49 -22.57 -35.40
CA GLU A 36 30.60 -21.71 -35.89
C GLU A 36 31.17 -22.28 -37.21
N GLY A 37 31.02 -21.54 -38.30
CA GLY A 37 31.51 -21.91 -39.63
C GLY A 37 30.55 -22.73 -40.51
N GLY A 38 29.25 -22.83 -40.12
CA GLY A 38 28.20 -23.49 -40.89
C GLY A 38 27.94 -24.95 -40.46
N LEU A 39 26.72 -25.42 -40.72
CA LEU A 39 26.25 -26.75 -40.34
C LEU A 39 26.16 -27.71 -41.55
N THR A 40 26.12 -27.21 -42.77
CA THR A 40 25.96 -28.00 -43.99
C THR A 40 27.07 -29.04 -44.17
N GLY A 41 26.70 -30.26 -44.47
CA GLY A 41 27.64 -31.39 -44.62
C GLY A 41 28.01 -32.08 -43.32
N LYS A 42 27.58 -31.57 -42.14
CA LYS A 42 27.79 -32.25 -40.84
C LYS A 42 26.66 -33.26 -40.59
N ILE A 43 26.97 -34.27 -39.78
CA ILE A 43 25.98 -35.29 -39.38
C ILE A 43 25.33 -34.83 -38.09
N LEU A 44 23.99 -34.72 -38.08
CA LEU A 44 23.23 -34.21 -36.93
C LEU A 44 23.43 -35.05 -35.67
N ASP A 45 23.56 -36.39 -35.82
CA ASP A 45 23.81 -37.30 -34.70
C ASP A 45 25.09 -36.98 -33.92
N THR A 46 26.04 -36.27 -34.53
CA THR A 46 27.27 -35.83 -33.85
C THR A 46 27.16 -34.51 -33.12
N ILE A 47 26.14 -33.70 -33.46
CA ILE A 47 25.93 -32.35 -32.91
C ILE A 47 24.81 -32.37 -31.88
N ALA A 48 23.69 -33.01 -32.20
CA ALA A 48 22.51 -33.10 -31.35
C ALA A 48 21.78 -34.41 -31.56
N PRO A 49 22.34 -35.57 -31.06
CA PRO A 49 21.80 -36.91 -31.29
C PRO A 49 20.34 -37.03 -30.81
N GLN A 50 19.97 -36.37 -29.75
CA GLN A 50 18.62 -36.40 -29.18
C GLN A 50 17.56 -35.83 -30.11
N LEU A 51 17.91 -34.93 -31.05
CA LEU A 51 16.95 -34.39 -32.04
C LEU A 51 16.65 -35.40 -33.17
N CYS A 52 17.41 -36.49 -33.28
CA CYS A 52 17.26 -37.49 -34.30
C CYS A 52 16.30 -38.62 -33.92
N GLU A 53 15.93 -38.74 -32.63
CA GLU A 53 15.03 -39.78 -32.14
C GLU A 53 13.60 -39.57 -32.69
N GLU A 54 12.97 -40.63 -33.18
CA GLU A 54 11.56 -40.60 -33.55
C GLU A 54 10.71 -40.76 -32.30
N SER A 55 9.95 -39.73 -31.97
CA SER A 55 9.02 -39.71 -30.84
C SER A 55 7.76 -38.92 -31.21
N GLU A 56 6.61 -39.39 -30.76
CA GLU A 56 5.32 -38.67 -30.87
C GLU A 56 5.21 -37.57 -29.80
N GLU A 57 6.05 -37.59 -28.76
CA GLU A 57 6.10 -36.57 -27.72
C GLU A 57 7.16 -35.50 -28.02
N PRO A 58 7.03 -34.27 -27.48
CA PRO A 58 8.05 -33.23 -27.63
C PRO A 58 9.38 -33.71 -27.07
N LEU A 59 10.41 -33.79 -27.89
CA LEU A 59 11.77 -34.18 -27.50
C LEU A 59 12.57 -32.96 -27.11
N TYR A 60 13.09 -32.98 -25.88
CA TYR A 60 14.02 -31.98 -25.39
C TYR A 60 15.46 -32.47 -25.63
N ALA A 61 16.21 -31.76 -26.45
CA ALA A 61 17.63 -32.00 -26.65
C ALA A 61 18.45 -31.06 -25.78
N ASN A 62 19.31 -31.64 -24.92
CA ASN A 62 20.31 -30.89 -24.17
C ASN A 62 21.50 -30.60 -25.08
N ILE A 63 21.73 -29.34 -25.41
CA ILE A 63 22.94 -28.89 -26.11
C ILE A 63 23.87 -28.27 -25.09
N ALA A 64 25.18 -28.37 -25.29
CA ALA A 64 26.21 -27.90 -24.37
C ALA A 64 25.86 -26.60 -23.64
N PHE A 65 26.19 -26.49 -22.34
CA PHE A 65 25.90 -25.34 -21.45
C PHE A 65 24.50 -25.23 -20.84
N GLY A 66 23.68 -26.30 -20.80
CA GLY A 66 22.36 -26.27 -20.15
C GLY A 66 21.26 -25.61 -20.97
N GLU A 67 21.47 -25.37 -22.26
CA GLU A 67 20.42 -24.94 -23.19
C GLU A 67 19.65 -26.16 -23.70
N TYR A 68 18.32 -26.06 -23.69
CA TYR A 68 17.42 -27.11 -24.17
C TYR A 68 16.73 -26.65 -25.45
N LEU A 69 16.74 -27.50 -26.47
CA LEU A 69 15.97 -27.32 -27.70
C LEU A 69 14.75 -28.24 -27.69
N LEU A 70 13.61 -27.68 -28.03
CA LEU A 70 12.35 -28.41 -28.20
C LEU A 70 12.13 -28.71 -29.67
N ARG A 71 12.01 -29.99 -30.04
CA ARG A 71 11.61 -30.39 -31.38
C ARG A 71 10.12 -30.10 -31.56
N VAL A 72 9.79 -29.40 -32.63
CA VAL A 72 8.39 -29.12 -33.03
C VAL A 72 7.92 -30.19 -34.01
N PRO A 73 6.62 -30.61 -34.00
CA PRO A 73 6.09 -31.54 -34.97
C PRO A 73 6.41 -31.11 -36.40
N GLU A 74 6.81 -32.06 -37.23
CA GLU A 74 7.23 -31.78 -38.61
C GLU A 74 6.05 -31.21 -39.42
N PRO A 75 6.21 -30.01 -40.04
CA PRO A 75 5.17 -29.48 -40.90
C PRO A 75 5.05 -30.37 -42.15
N THR A 76 3.83 -30.69 -42.52
CA THR A 76 3.56 -31.41 -43.78
C THR A 76 3.84 -30.45 -44.94
N ILE A 77 4.93 -30.68 -45.67
CA ILE A 77 5.33 -29.86 -46.84
C ILE A 77 5.34 -30.79 -48.05
N ASP A 78 4.42 -30.54 -48.97
CA ASP A 78 4.22 -31.39 -50.16
C ASP A 78 5.38 -31.35 -51.20
N ASP A 79 6.31 -30.42 -51.09
CA ASP A 79 7.41 -30.16 -52.05
C ASP A 79 8.81 -30.45 -51.51
N LEU A 80 8.98 -31.33 -50.54
CA LEU A 80 10.34 -31.71 -50.08
C LEU A 80 11.02 -32.65 -51.11
N PRO A 81 12.33 -32.52 -51.34
CA PRO A 81 13.09 -33.44 -52.20
C PRO A 81 12.97 -34.88 -51.68
N THR A 82 12.78 -35.83 -52.61
CA THR A 82 12.63 -37.25 -52.28
C THR A 82 13.81 -37.75 -51.44
N GLY A 83 13.52 -38.36 -50.28
CA GLY A 83 14.54 -38.85 -49.35
C GLY A 83 15.17 -37.81 -48.45
N THR A 84 14.50 -36.66 -48.25
CA THR A 84 14.89 -35.66 -47.25
C THR A 84 13.77 -35.49 -46.23
N ARG A 85 14.15 -35.05 -45.00
CA ARG A 85 13.20 -34.65 -43.95
C ARG A 85 13.54 -33.26 -43.41
N LEU A 86 12.53 -32.50 -43.02
CA LEU A 86 12.69 -31.19 -42.40
C LEU A 86 12.53 -31.35 -40.91
N LEU A 87 13.58 -31.04 -40.14
CA LEU A 87 13.53 -30.95 -38.68
C LEU A 87 13.37 -29.49 -38.24
N VAL A 88 12.38 -29.25 -37.40
CA VAL A 88 12.10 -27.92 -36.85
C VAL A 88 12.21 -27.96 -35.33
N PHE A 89 12.85 -26.95 -34.76
CA PHE A 89 13.04 -26.85 -33.31
C PHE A 89 13.13 -25.38 -32.86
N ARG A 90 12.93 -25.16 -31.57
CA ARG A 90 13.02 -23.84 -30.94
C ARG A 90 13.74 -23.92 -29.60
N ASN A 91 14.12 -22.78 -29.04
CA ASN A 91 14.72 -22.73 -27.71
C ASN A 91 13.65 -23.09 -26.66
N ALA A 92 13.88 -24.16 -25.87
CA ALA A 92 12.97 -24.56 -24.80
C ALA A 92 12.97 -23.60 -23.60
N ALA A 93 14.02 -22.79 -23.44
CA ALA A 93 14.07 -21.78 -22.38
C ALA A 93 13.02 -20.66 -22.58
N ASP A 94 12.75 -20.31 -23.84
CA ASP A 94 11.71 -19.31 -24.18
C ASP A 94 10.30 -19.84 -23.84
N ASP A 95 10.04 -21.13 -24.04
CA ASP A 95 8.79 -21.79 -23.68
C ASP A 95 8.62 -21.89 -22.17
N ALA A 96 9.65 -22.33 -21.46
CA ALA A 96 9.61 -22.41 -19.99
C ALA A 96 9.40 -21.04 -19.35
N CYS A 97 9.99 -19.98 -19.89
CA CYS A 97 9.77 -18.63 -19.45
C CYS A 97 8.33 -18.15 -19.74
N HIS A 98 7.80 -18.47 -20.92
CA HIS A 98 6.42 -18.17 -21.31
C HIS A 98 5.41 -18.87 -20.40
N ASP A 99 5.58 -20.19 -20.20
CA ASP A 99 4.72 -21.00 -19.33
C ASP A 99 4.79 -20.53 -17.86
N MET A 100 5.98 -20.13 -17.40
CA MET A 100 6.16 -19.54 -16.06
C MET A 100 5.41 -18.23 -15.95
N LEU A 101 5.50 -17.33 -16.93
CA LEU A 101 4.78 -16.05 -16.93
C LEU A 101 3.26 -16.26 -16.94
N ILE A 102 2.75 -17.19 -17.75
CA ILE A 102 1.32 -17.56 -17.76
C ILE A 102 0.92 -18.11 -16.38
N SER A 103 1.71 -19.00 -15.79
CA SER A 103 1.46 -19.55 -14.46
C SER A 103 1.41 -18.46 -13.40
N ILE A 104 2.32 -17.49 -13.44
CA ILE A 104 2.32 -16.35 -12.53
C ILE A 104 1.04 -15.53 -12.70
N VAL A 105 0.68 -15.18 -13.94
CA VAL A 105 -0.51 -14.38 -14.23
C VAL A 105 -1.79 -15.10 -13.78
N ASN A 106 -1.86 -16.44 -13.90
CA ASN A 106 -3.00 -17.24 -13.44
C ASN A 106 -3.10 -17.34 -11.91
N GLN A 107 -1.99 -17.18 -11.17
CA GLN A 107 -2.01 -17.17 -9.71
C GLN A 107 -2.38 -15.80 -9.10
N ILE A 108 -2.42 -14.74 -9.92
CA ILE A 108 -2.84 -13.41 -9.48
C ILE A 108 -4.36 -13.41 -9.26
N SER A 109 -4.80 -12.87 -8.12
CA SER A 109 -6.21 -12.83 -7.71
C SER A 109 -7.04 -11.80 -8.48
N GLU A 110 -6.39 -10.77 -9.01
CA GLU A 110 -7.02 -9.73 -9.83
C GLU A 110 -7.30 -10.26 -11.24
N SER A 111 -8.42 -9.82 -11.83
CA SER A 111 -8.78 -10.19 -13.19
C SER A 111 -7.88 -9.50 -14.19
N ILE A 112 -7.15 -10.28 -15.00
CA ILE A 112 -6.21 -9.79 -16.01
C ILE A 112 -6.61 -10.31 -17.38
N ALA A 113 -6.73 -9.40 -18.35
CA ALA A 113 -6.97 -9.73 -19.75
C ALA A 113 -5.93 -9.03 -20.65
N LEU A 114 -5.37 -9.77 -21.61
CA LEU A 114 -4.43 -9.27 -22.62
C LEU A 114 -5.06 -9.32 -24.00
N TYR A 115 -4.75 -8.29 -24.79
CA TYR A 115 -5.23 -8.13 -26.16
C TYR A 115 -4.08 -7.77 -27.09
N ASP A 116 -4.12 -8.28 -28.31
CA ASP A 116 -3.15 -7.93 -29.34
C ASP A 116 -3.37 -6.48 -29.87
N ALA A 117 -2.48 -6.01 -30.76
CA ALA A 117 -2.56 -4.67 -31.35
C ALA A 117 -3.82 -4.43 -32.20
N LYS A 118 -4.55 -5.49 -32.56
CA LYS A 118 -5.83 -5.44 -33.30
C LYS A 118 -7.05 -5.54 -32.38
N GLY A 119 -6.83 -5.62 -31.05
CA GLY A 119 -7.89 -5.76 -30.06
C GLY A 119 -8.48 -7.18 -29.99
N ARG A 120 -7.73 -8.20 -30.38
CA ARG A 120 -8.16 -9.59 -30.21
C ARG A 120 -7.67 -10.11 -28.87
N THR A 121 -8.50 -10.89 -28.20
CA THR A 121 -8.18 -11.50 -26.91
C THR A 121 -7.02 -12.48 -27.06
N TYR A 122 -5.92 -12.21 -26.36
CA TYR A 122 -4.72 -13.03 -26.35
C TYR A 122 -4.65 -13.95 -25.13
N LEU A 123 -5.00 -13.44 -23.93
CA LEU A 123 -4.98 -14.18 -22.68
C LEU A 123 -6.03 -13.64 -21.72
N LEU A 124 -6.70 -14.53 -21.00
CA LEU A 124 -7.50 -14.24 -19.81
C LEU A 124 -6.98 -15.14 -18.69
N ASN A 125 -6.67 -14.55 -17.52
CA ASN A 125 -6.25 -15.34 -16.37
C ASN A 125 -7.43 -16.03 -15.68
N ASP A 126 -7.12 -16.98 -14.79
CA ASP A 126 -8.13 -17.76 -14.05
C ASP A 126 -9.11 -16.89 -13.28
N ALA A 127 -8.67 -15.73 -12.77
CA ALA A 127 -9.53 -14.79 -12.06
C ALA A 127 -10.57 -14.17 -13.00
N THR A 128 -10.18 -13.74 -14.21
CA THR A 128 -11.10 -13.21 -15.23
C THR A 128 -12.10 -14.26 -15.67
N VAL A 129 -11.64 -15.50 -15.93
CA VAL A 129 -12.49 -16.63 -16.32
C VAL A 129 -13.56 -16.91 -15.26
N LYS A 130 -13.16 -16.89 -13.98
CA LYS A 130 -14.09 -17.09 -12.85
C LYS A 130 -15.05 -15.92 -12.71
N MET A 131 -14.56 -14.68 -12.78
CA MET A 131 -15.37 -13.47 -12.64
C MET A 131 -16.45 -13.41 -13.73
N GLU A 132 -16.07 -13.57 -14.98
CA GLU A 132 -16.99 -13.46 -16.12
C GLU A 132 -17.73 -14.77 -16.43
N SER A 133 -17.28 -15.91 -15.83
CA SER A 133 -17.81 -17.27 -16.07
C SER A 133 -17.83 -17.61 -17.56
N ILE A 134 -16.73 -17.39 -18.24
CA ILE A 134 -16.53 -17.58 -19.67
C ILE A 134 -15.59 -18.77 -19.90
N ASP A 135 -15.77 -19.52 -20.96
CA ASP A 135 -14.77 -20.49 -21.42
C ASP A 135 -13.74 -19.77 -22.30
N THR A 136 -12.47 -19.87 -21.92
CA THR A 136 -11.36 -19.24 -22.65
C THR A 136 -11.30 -19.67 -24.11
N LYS A 137 -11.66 -20.93 -24.42
CA LYS A 137 -11.65 -21.47 -25.77
C LYS A 137 -12.59 -20.74 -26.73
N ASP A 138 -13.65 -20.15 -26.21
CA ASP A 138 -14.66 -19.45 -27.00
C ASP A 138 -14.30 -17.99 -27.32
N ILE A 139 -13.26 -17.45 -26.67
CA ILE A 139 -12.95 -16.02 -26.72
C ILE A 139 -11.53 -15.74 -27.21
N LEU A 140 -10.59 -16.67 -27.03
CA LEU A 140 -9.23 -16.49 -27.51
C LEU A 140 -9.20 -16.26 -29.04
N GLY A 141 -8.56 -15.16 -29.45
CA GLY A 141 -8.49 -14.73 -30.86
C GLY A 141 -9.68 -13.92 -31.37
N GLU A 142 -10.78 -13.84 -30.60
CA GLU A 142 -11.95 -13.03 -30.94
C GLU A 142 -11.69 -11.54 -30.66
N SER A 143 -12.36 -10.68 -31.44
CA SER A 143 -12.28 -9.23 -31.23
C SER A 143 -13.00 -8.82 -29.95
N VAL A 144 -12.40 -7.92 -29.18
CA VAL A 144 -13.01 -7.37 -27.96
C VAL A 144 -14.40 -6.76 -28.23
N ALA A 145 -14.61 -6.16 -29.39
CA ALA A 145 -15.90 -5.56 -29.79
C ALA A 145 -16.99 -6.59 -30.08
N ASP A 146 -16.63 -7.85 -30.43
CA ASP A 146 -17.57 -8.92 -30.69
C ASP A 146 -17.96 -9.69 -29.41
N VAL A 147 -17.10 -9.61 -28.39
CA VAL A 147 -17.28 -10.29 -27.11
C VAL A 147 -17.98 -9.40 -26.09
N TYR A 148 -17.65 -8.09 -26.05
CA TYR A 148 -18.10 -7.15 -25.03
C TYR A 148 -18.85 -5.98 -25.64
N ARG A 149 -19.95 -5.60 -25.01
CA ARG A 149 -20.76 -4.45 -25.40
C ARG A 149 -20.96 -3.50 -24.23
N MET A 150 -20.57 -2.22 -24.37
CA MET A 150 -20.84 -1.19 -23.38
C MET A 150 -22.33 -0.90 -23.27
N LEU A 151 -22.85 -0.86 -22.05
CA LEU A 151 -24.27 -0.63 -21.76
C LEU A 151 -24.62 0.85 -21.64
N ASP A 152 -23.62 1.70 -21.38
CA ASP A 152 -23.74 3.16 -21.24
C ASP A 152 -23.42 3.92 -22.54
N GLY A 153 -23.12 3.21 -23.62
CA GLY A 153 -22.78 3.80 -24.92
C GLY A 153 -21.38 4.40 -25.01
N THR A 154 -20.53 4.20 -24.01
CA THR A 154 -19.12 4.64 -24.02
C THR A 154 -18.25 3.67 -24.85
N GLU A 155 -17.00 4.04 -25.15
CA GLU A 155 -16.04 3.19 -25.83
C GLU A 155 -15.37 2.24 -24.80
N LEU A 156 -15.11 0.98 -25.18
CA LEU A 156 -14.35 0.04 -24.37
C LEU A 156 -12.94 0.60 -24.06
N ALA A 157 -12.51 0.53 -22.80
CA ALA A 157 -11.21 1.04 -22.34
C ALA A 157 -10.05 0.48 -23.18
N ILE A 158 -10.10 -0.81 -23.52
CA ILE A 158 -9.09 -1.45 -24.35
C ILE A 158 -9.00 -0.82 -25.74
N SER A 159 -10.13 -0.55 -26.39
CA SER A 159 -10.20 0.09 -27.71
C SER A 159 -9.62 1.53 -27.65
N GLN A 160 -9.98 2.27 -26.62
CA GLN A 160 -9.47 3.61 -26.38
C GLN A 160 -7.94 3.62 -26.17
N VAL A 161 -7.40 2.68 -25.38
CA VAL A 161 -5.94 2.57 -25.10
C VAL A 161 -5.18 2.14 -26.34
N LEU A 162 -5.67 1.18 -27.11
CA LEU A 162 -5.05 0.76 -28.39
C LEU A 162 -4.98 1.92 -29.38
N ARG A 163 -6.01 2.76 -29.46
CA ARG A 163 -6.08 3.94 -30.34
C ARG A 163 -5.20 5.07 -29.85
N THR A 164 -5.25 5.40 -28.54
CA THR A 164 -4.55 6.58 -27.98
C THR A 164 -3.10 6.31 -27.57
N LYS A 165 -2.76 5.03 -27.35
CA LYS A 165 -1.47 4.55 -26.81
C LYS A 165 -1.12 5.18 -25.44
N LYS A 166 -2.14 5.60 -24.68
CA LYS A 166 -2.01 6.17 -23.35
C LYS A 166 -2.73 5.27 -22.34
N PRO A 167 -2.19 5.10 -21.12
CA PRO A 167 -2.87 4.33 -20.10
C PRO A 167 -4.17 5.02 -19.67
N LEU A 168 -5.17 4.23 -19.34
CA LEU A 168 -6.45 4.67 -18.80
C LEU A 168 -6.62 4.03 -17.40
N LEU A 169 -6.62 4.86 -16.36
CA LEU A 169 -6.59 4.42 -14.97
C LEU A 169 -7.90 4.72 -14.27
N ASN A 170 -8.28 3.86 -13.32
CA ASN A 170 -9.48 3.98 -12.50
C ASN A 170 -10.74 4.21 -13.35
N ASN A 171 -10.79 3.55 -14.50
CA ASN A 171 -11.90 3.70 -15.43
C ASN A 171 -12.99 2.69 -15.07
N ARG A 172 -14.16 3.20 -14.69
CA ARG A 172 -15.33 2.36 -14.45
C ARG A 172 -16.02 2.05 -15.77
N GLN A 173 -16.35 0.78 -15.97
CA GLN A 173 -17.00 0.29 -17.16
C GLN A 173 -18.21 -0.57 -16.81
N TYR A 174 -19.32 -0.31 -17.51
CA TYR A 174 -20.52 -1.12 -17.41
C TYR A 174 -20.79 -1.76 -18.75
N TYR A 175 -20.50 -3.06 -18.85
CA TYR A 175 -20.60 -3.80 -20.09
C TYR A 175 -21.35 -5.12 -19.93
N SER A 176 -21.87 -5.63 -21.04
CA SER A 176 -22.44 -6.98 -21.15
C SER A 176 -21.54 -7.83 -22.03
N THR A 177 -21.36 -9.09 -21.65
CA THR A 177 -20.73 -10.07 -22.53
C THR A 177 -21.75 -10.57 -23.56
N ARG A 178 -21.27 -11.14 -24.65
CA ARG A 178 -22.14 -11.76 -25.68
C ARG A 178 -23.04 -12.87 -25.12
N TYR A 179 -22.76 -13.38 -23.92
CA TYR A 179 -23.59 -14.39 -23.22
C TYR A 179 -24.69 -13.75 -22.36
N GLY A 180 -24.91 -12.44 -22.45
CA GLY A 180 -26.00 -11.74 -21.78
C GLY A 180 -25.78 -11.52 -20.28
N ARG A 181 -24.53 -11.55 -19.81
CA ARG A 181 -24.18 -11.21 -18.44
C ARG A 181 -23.62 -9.80 -18.35
N ASP A 182 -24.14 -9.03 -17.42
CA ASP A 182 -23.76 -7.65 -17.19
C ASP A 182 -22.69 -7.56 -16.09
N PHE A 183 -21.68 -6.73 -16.31
CA PHE A 183 -20.55 -6.50 -15.40
C PHE A 183 -20.36 -5.03 -15.16
N ASP A 184 -20.07 -4.70 -13.91
CA ASP A 184 -19.72 -3.38 -13.44
C ASP A 184 -18.32 -3.50 -12.83
N VAL A 185 -17.32 -3.02 -13.56
CA VAL A 185 -15.92 -3.18 -13.18
C VAL A 185 -15.19 -1.85 -13.14
N VAL A 186 -14.19 -1.75 -12.27
CA VAL A 186 -13.16 -0.71 -12.36
C VAL A 186 -11.92 -1.31 -12.97
N SER A 187 -11.40 -0.68 -14.02
CA SER A 187 -10.25 -1.18 -14.76
C SER A 187 -9.12 -0.17 -14.85
N ASN A 188 -7.89 -0.70 -14.79
CA ASN A 188 -6.68 -0.02 -15.18
C ASN A 188 -6.18 -0.67 -16.46
N THR A 189 -6.14 0.08 -17.56
CA THR A 189 -5.77 -0.43 -18.89
C THR A 189 -4.49 0.24 -19.36
N TYR A 190 -3.53 -0.56 -19.79
CA TYR A 190 -2.19 -0.12 -20.18
C TYR A 190 -1.83 -0.59 -21.58
N PRO A 191 -1.16 0.24 -22.41
CA PRO A 191 -0.59 -0.20 -23.67
C PRO A 191 0.69 -1.01 -23.46
N ILE A 192 0.89 -2.06 -24.25
CA ILE A 192 2.14 -2.84 -24.31
C ILE A 192 2.92 -2.36 -25.52
N THR A 193 4.09 -1.76 -25.29
CA THR A 193 4.94 -1.24 -26.37
C THR A 193 6.35 -1.79 -26.27
N GLN A 194 6.95 -2.13 -27.41
CA GLN A 194 8.34 -2.54 -27.52
C GLN A 194 9.00 -1.75 -28.64
N ASN A 195 10.12 -1.11 -28.38
CA ASN A 195 10.87 -0.28 -29.34
C ASN A 195 9.99 0.77 -30.05
N GLY A 196 8.99 1.34 -29.34
CA GLY A 196 8.04 2.32 -29.88
C GLY A 196 6.90 1.73 -30.72
N GLN A 197 6.88 0.43 -30.97
CA GLN A 197 5.81 -0.28 -31.65
C GLN A 197 4.78 -0.79 -30.63
N LEU A 198 3.50 -0.60 -30.92
CA LEU A 198 2.39 -1.15 -30.11
C LEU A 198 2.27 -2.65 -30.38
N LEU A 199 2.44 -3.47 -29.36
CA LEU A 199 2.24 -4.93 -29.43
C LEU A 199 0.82 -5.31 -29.03
N GLY A 200 0.18 -4.54 -28.15
CA GLY A 200 -1.14 -4.83 -27.63
C GLY A 200 -1.47 -3.94 -26.43
N ALA A 201 -2.42 -4.41 -25.62
CA ALA A 201 -2.76 -3.77 -24.36
C ALA A 201 -3.22 -4.85 -23.35
N PHE A 202 -3.11 -4.52 -22.07
CA PHE A 202 -3.69 -5.35 -21.01
C PHE A 202 -4.52 -4.51 -20.06
N CYS A 203 -5.51 -5.14 -19.45
CA CYS A 203 -6.28 -4.53 -18.39
C CYS A 203 -6.25 -5.39 -17.12
N VAL A 204 -6.23 -4.70 -15.98
CA VAL A 204 -6.47 -5.27 -14.66
C VAL A 204 -7.83 -4.77 -14.21
N MET A 205 -8.72 -5.67 -13.80
CA MET A 205 -10.12 -5.38 -13.51
C MET A 205 -10.51 -5.88 -12.12
N GLU A 206 -11.37 -5.12 -11.45
CA GLU A 206 -12.00 -5.49 -10.18
C GLU A 206 -13.52 -5.40 -10.32
N ASP A 207 -14.24 -6.43 -9.84
CA ASP A 207 -15.71 -6.42 -9.82
C ASP A 207 -16.22 -5.45 -8.74
N TRP A 208 -16.84 -4.37 -9.20
CA TRP A 208 -17.40 -3.35 -8.33
C TRP A 208 -18.54 -3.88 -7.43
N ARG A 209 -19.26 -4.90 -7.86
CA ARG A 209 -20.37 -5.48 -7.09
C ARG A 209 -19.90 -6.16 -5.80
N ILE A 210 -18.74 -6.81 -5.83
CA ILE A 210 -18.14 -7.42 -4.63
C ILE A 210 -17.80 -6.32 -3.61
N MET A 211 -17.29 -5.20 -4.09
CA MET A 211 -16.98 -4.03 -3.25
C MET A 211 -18.25 -3.41 -2.66
N ASP A 212 -19.33 -3.30 -3.43
CA ASP A 212 -20.61 -2.76 -2.94
C ASP A 212 -21.27 -3.71 -1.92
N ASP A 213 -21.18 -5.01 -2.11
CA ASP A 213 -21.70 -6.01 -1.16
C ASP A 213 -20.89 -6.04 0.15
N LEU A 214 -19.57 -5.95 0.09
CA LEU A 214 -18.72 -5.78 1.27
C LEU A 214 -19.05 -4.49 2.01
N HIS A 215 -19.27 -3.41 1.27
CA HIS A 215 -19.72 -2.14 1.82
C HIS A 215 -21.06 -2.29 2.55
N ARG A 216 -22.05 -2.97 1.92
CA ARG A 216 -23.34 -3.27 2.55
C ARG A 216 -23.16 -4.08 3.83
N GLN A 217 -22.32 -5.13 3.80
CA GLN A 217 -22.05 -5.95 4.96
C GLN A 217 -21.37 -5.17 6.09
N ILE A 218 -20.41 -4.32 5.80
CA ILE A 218 -19.74 -3.46 6.79
C ILE A 218 -20.77 -2.52 7.45
N ILE A 219 -21.61 -1.85 6.65
CA ILE A 219 -22.66 -0.96 7.18
C ILE A 219 -23.72 -1.75 7.95
N GLU A 220 -24.13 -2.92 7.46
CA GLU A 220 -25.08 -3.79 8.14
C GLU A 220 -24.52 -4.38 9.43
N LEU A 221 -23.25 -4.78 9.46
CA LEU A 221 -22.56 -5.23 10.67
C LEU A 221 -22.38 -4.08 11.68
N GLN A 222 -22.07 -2.88 11.21
CA GLN A 222 -22.06 -1.69 12.05
C GLN A 222 -23.47 -1.38 12.58
N GLY A 223 -24.50 -1.49 11.74
CA GLY A 223 -25.91 -1.35 12.13
C GLY A 223 -26.34 -2.43 13.15
N LYS A 224 -25.99 -3.70 12.92
CA LYS A 224 -26.30 -4.82 13.84
C LYS A 224 -25.52 -4.77 15.16
N LEU A 225 -24.32 -4.20 15.17
CA LEU A 225 -23.60 -3.89 16.41
C LEU A 225 -24.31 -2.80 17.21
N LEU A 226 -25.00 -1.88 16.52
CA LEU A 226 -25.83 -0.84 17.11
C LEU A 226 -27.16 -1.42 17.67
N GLU A 227 -27.78 -2.42 17.00
CA GLU A 227 -29.06 -3.00 17.40
C GLU A 227 -28.94 -4.03 18.55
N LYS A 228 -27.80 -4.67 18.77
CA LYS A 228 -27.63 -5.75 19.76
C LYS A 228 -27.49 -5.30 21.20
N GLN A 229 -27.54 -4.01 21.52
CA GLN A 229 -27.50 -3.54 22.91
C GLN A 229 -28.83 -2.87 23.30
N THR A 230 -29.72 -3.70 23.85
CA THR A 230 -30.94 -3.43 24.65
C THR A 230 -32.29 -3.53 23.94
N PRO A 231 -33.17 -4.46 24.39
CA PRO A 231 -34.61 -4.40 24.13
C PRO A 231 -35.25 -3.40 25.12
N GLY A 232 -35.65 -2.24 24.65
CA GLY A 232 -36.63 -1.43 25.40
C GLY A 232 -36.27 0.01 25.73
N LYS A 233 -35.78 0.82 24.79
CA LYS A 233 -36.00 2.27 24.80
C LYS A 233 -35.84 2.82 23.38
N GLN A 234 -36.88 3.42 22.87
CA GLN A 234 -36.84 4.25 21.66
C GLN A 234 -35.91 5.44 21.91
N SER A 235 -35.08 5.72 20.94
CA SER A 235 -34.24 6.90 20.69
C SER A 235 -32.74 6.70 20.84
N ASP A 236 -32.04 7.06 19.75
CA ASP A 236 -30.63 7.47 19.70
C ASP A 236 -29.54 6.44 20.10
N ASN A 237 -29.48 5.32 19.36
CA ASN A 237 -28.40 4.34 19.52
C ASN A 237 -27.23 4.61 18.53
N LEU A 238 -26.55 5.72 18.77
CA LEU A 238 -25.18 5.92 18.28
C LEU A 238 -24.23 5.44 19.37
N LEU A 239 -23.21 4.65 19.01
CA LEU A 239 -22.25 4.10 19.98
C LEU A 239 -21.64 5.26 20.78
N PRO A 240 -21.85 5.31 22.12
CA PRO A 240 -21.13 6.27 22.93
C PRO A 240 -19.64 5.98 22.86
N ALA A 241 -18.82 7.02 22.84
CA ALA A 241 -17.38 6.86 22.96
C ALA A 241 -17.07 6.07 24.24
N ARG A 242 -16.31 4.97 24.09
CA ARG A 242 -16.11 3.97 25.14
C ARG A 242 -15.10 4.42 26.20
N TYR A 243 -14.07 5.17 25.76
CA TYR A 243 -12.92 5.51 26.59
C TYR A 243 -13.00 6.92 27.15
N THR A 244 -12.47 7.08 28.36
CA THR A 244 -12.32 8.36 29.06
C THR A 244 -10.85 8.59 29.42
N PHE A 245 -10.47 9.78 29.84
CA PHE A 245 -9.10 10.06 30.31
C PHE A 245 -8.68 9.15 31.48
N ARG A 246 -9.60 8.56 32.22
CA ARG A 246 -9.30 7.58 33.28
C ARG A 246 -8.77 6.26 32.75
N ASP A 247 -9.03 5.96 31.49
CA ASP A 247 -8.58 4.72 30.84
C ASP A 247 -7.16 4.86 30.29
N ILE A 248 -6.66 6.09 30.18
CA ILE A 248 -5.29 6.38 29.77
C ILE A 248 -4.37 6.19 30.98
N ARG A 249 -3.54 5.13 30.93
CA ARG A 249 -2.60 4.78 32.00
C ARG A 249 -1.23 5.37 31.70
N TYR A 250 -0.67 6.10 32.66
CA TYR A 250 0.66 6.72 32.56
C TYR A 250 1.22 7.04 33.95
N THR A 251 2.54 7.17 34.04
CA THR A 251 3.30 7.65 35.18
C THR A 251 4.19 8.83 34.78
N SER A 252 4.54 8.91 33.49
CA SER A 252 5.45 9.93 32.96
C SER A 252 4.86 11.34 33.00
N ALA A 253 5.73 12.32 33.30
CA ALA A 253 5.35 13.73 33.28
C ALA A 253 5.00 14.25 31.88
N SER A 254 5.57 13.63 30.83
CA SER A 254 5.25 13.94 29.43
C SER A 254 3.81 13.64 29.11
N MET A 255 3.33 12.41 29.44
CA MET A 255 1.94 12.00 29.23
C MET A 255 0.96 12.79 30.09
N LYS A 256 1.33 13.11 31.34
CA LYS A 256 0.52 13.95 32.22
C LYS A 256 0.18 15.28 31.55
N ARG A 257 1.18 15.97 30.98
CA ARG A 257 0.98 17.23 30.25
C ARG A 257 0.07 17.08 29.04
N VAL A 258 0.20 15.99 28.27
CA VAL A 258 -0.64 15.72 27.12
C VAL A 258 -2.11 15.50 27.55
N VAL A 259 -2.34 14.73 28.62
CA VAL A 259 -3.70 14.51 29.15
C VAL A 259 -4.32 15.81 29.66
N GLU A 260 -3.61 16.59 30.48
CA GLU A 260 -4.08 17.88 30.99
C GLU A 260 -4.41 18.85 29.83
N GLN A 261 -3.59 18.88 28.78
CA GLN A 261 -3.85 19.67 27.58
C GLN A 261 -5.14 19.20 26.88
N CYS A 262 -5.33 17.88 26.71
CA CYS A 262 -6.53 17.32 26.11
C CYS A 262 -7.80 17.61 26.93
N GLU A 263 -7.73 17.58 28.26
CA GLU A 263 -8.86 17.93 29.14
C GLU A 263 -9.27 19.40 29.00
N GLN A 264 -8.32 20.31 28.80
CA GLN A 264 -8.64 21.74 28.51
C GLN A 264 -9.28 21.91 27.13
N ILE A 265 -8.75 21.24 26.12
CA ILE A 265 -9.24 21.29 24.73
C ILE A 265 -10.64 20.66 24.61
N ALA A 266 -10.95 19.65 25.41
CA ALA A 266 -12.24 18.98 25.39
C ALA A 266 -13.39 19.96 25.68
N LYS A 267 -13.17 21.01 26.47
CA LYS A 267 -14.17 22.03 26.83
C LYS A 267 -14.60 22.93 25.67
N ASN A 268 -13.83 22.95 24.58
CA ASN A 268 -14.08 23.80 23.41
C ASN A 268 -14.46 22.93 22.20
N ASP A 269 -15.18 23.52 21.25
CA ASP A 269 -15.62 22.83 20.00
C ASP A 269 -14.59 22.88 18.86
N SER A 270 -13.37 23.36 19.12
CA SER A 270 -12.33 23.43 18.10
C SER A 270 -11.96 22.05 17.56
N SER A 271 -11.61 22.00 16.28
CA SER A 271 -11.00 20.81 15.66
C SER A 271 -9.65 20.50 16.28
N VAL A 272 -9.36 19.22 16.45
CA VAL A 272 -8.10 18.75 17.07
C VAL A 272 -7.44 17.75 16.14
N MET A 273 -6.15 17.94 15.92
CA MET A 273 -5.29 16.98 15.23
C MET A 273 -4.38 16.29 16.23
N ILE A 274 -4.44 14.97 16.29
CA ILE A 274 -3.65 14.15 17.19
C ILE A 274 -2.58 13.44 16.37
N TYR A 275 -1.33 13.83 16.60
CA TYR A 275 -0.17 13.16 16.04
C TYR A 275 0.39 12.15 17.03
N GLY A 276 0.85 11.03 16.54
CA GLY A 276 1.60 10.04 17.29
C GLY A 276 1.82 8.80 16.43
N GLU A 277 2.93 8.13 16.65
CA GLU A 277 3.25 6.91 15.93
C GLU A 277 2.15 5.84 16.07
N THR A 278 2.18 4.84 15.21
CA THR A 278 1.25 3.71 15.28
C THR A 278 1.36 3.01 16.65
N GLY A 279 0.22 2.69 17.26
CA GLY A 279 0.18 2.01 18.55
C GLY A 279 0.38 2.88 19.79
N THR A 280 0.48 4.21 19.69
CA THR A 280 0.62 5.13 20.83
C THR A 280 -0.67 5.35 21.62
N GLY A 281 -1.85 4.98 21.04
CA GLY A 281 -3.16 5.11 21.67
C GLY A 281 -3.97 6.33 21.25
N LYS A 282 -3.74 6.90 20.06
CA LYS A 282 -4.44 8.10 19.54
C LYS A 282 -5.97 8.03 19.67
N GLU A 283 -6.55 6.87 19.40
CA GLU A 283 -7.99 6.67 19.47
C GLU A 283 -8.54 6.85 20.89
N LEU A 284 -7.81 6.39 21.92
CA LEU A 284 -8.20 6.58 23.32
C LEU A 284 -8.31 8.07 23.65
N PHE A 285 -7.37 8.88 23.15
CA PHE A 285 -7.40 10.33 23.33
C PHE A 285 -8.58 10.98 22.61
N ALA A 286 -8.85 10.60 21.35
CA ALA A 286 -9.96 11.14 20.59
C ALA A 286 -11.32 10.86 21.28
N GLN A 287 -11.54 9.62 21.72
CA GLN A 287 -12.75 9.25 22.46
C GLN A 287 -12.83 9.97 23.83
N SER A 288 -11.71 10.09 24.54
CA SER A 288 -11.65 10.81 25.83
C SER A 288 -11.98 12.28 25.68
N ILE A 289 -11.48 12.94 24.62
CA ILE A 289 -11.81 14.32 24.30
C ILE A 289 -13.32 14.49 24.05
N HIS A 290 -13.92 13.57 23.30
CA HIS A 290 -15.39 13.59 23.07
C HIS A 290 -16.13 13.43 24.38
N ASN A 291 -15.81 12.42 25.20
CA ASN A 291 -16.49 12.12 26.47
C ASN A 291 -16.34 13.21 27.52
N ALA A 292 -15.30 14.04 27.41
CA ALA A 292 -15.11 15.19 28.30
C ALA A 292 -15.67 16.51 27.72
N SER A 293 -16.28 16.48 26.54
CA SER A 293 -16.82 17.67 25.84
C SER A 293 -18.29 17.94 26.15
N SER A 294 -18.77 19.07 25.69
CA SER A 294 -20.20 19.43 25.68
C SER A 294 -21.06 18.49 24.82
N ARG A 295 -20.42 17.71 23.92
CA ARG A 295 -21.06 16.78 23.00
C ARG A 295 -21.02 15.32 23.45
N LYS A 296 -20.67 15.03 24.72
CA LYS A 296 -20.51 13.67 25.27
C LYS A 296 -21.73 12.76 25.11
N ASP A 297 -22.93 13.34 25.09
CA ASP A 297 -24.21 12.63 24.93
C ASP A 297 -24.70 12.66 23.48
N ARG A 298 -23.86 13.11 22.54
CA ARG A 298 -24.14 13.20 21.11
C ARG A 298 -23.38 12.11 20.35
N PRO A 299 -23.70 11.88 19.07
CA PRO A 299 -23.03 10.89 18.26
C PRO A 299 -21.50 11.03 18.26
N PHE A 300 -20.80 9.90 18.43
CA PHE A 300 -19.38 9.78 18.13
C PHE A 300 -19.20 8.72 17.04
N LEU A 301 -18.74 9.17 15.89
CA LEU A 301 -18.44 8.27 14.76
C LEU A 301 -16.95 8.31 14.46
N ALA A 302 -16.38 7.14 14.17
CA ALA A 302 -14.97 7.01 13.82
C ALA A 302 -14.83 6.26 12.48
N ILE A 303 -13.93 6.73 11.63
CA ILE A 303 -13.60 6.08 10.37
C ILE A 303 -12.08 6.03 10.19
N ASN A 304 -11.57 4.86 9.83
CA ASN A 304 -10.17 4.72 9.44
C ASN A 304 -10.05 4.93 7.92
N CYS A 305 -9.36 6.01 7.53
CA CYS A 305 -9.22 6.39 6.12
C CYS A 305 -8.30 5.47 5.32
N ALA A 306 -7.41 4.70 5.98
CA ALA A 306 -6.54 3.75 5.32
C ALA A 306 -7.20 2.39 5.05
N ALA A 307 -8.24 2.05 5.83
CA ALA A 307 -8.90 0.75 5.73
C ALA A 307 -9.95 0.69 4.61
N ILE A 308 -10.26 1.81 3.97
CA ILE A 308 -11.38 1.94 3.02
C ILE A 308 -10.86 2.46 1.69
N PRO A 309 -11.19 1.79 0.57
CA PRO A 309 -10.88 2.29 -0.77
C PRO A 309 -11.43 3.70 -1.00
N GLU A 310 -10.67 4.52 -1.71
CA GLU A 310 -10.94 5.95 -1.90
C GLU A 310 -12.36 6.24 -2.40
N ASN A 311 -12.80 5.50 -3.43
CA ASN A 311 -14.11 5.67 -4.05
C ASN A 311 -15.27 5.41 -3.08
N LEU A 312 -15.06 4.49 -2.11
CA LEU A 312 -16.04 4.18 -1.07
C LEU A 312 -16.00 5.20 0.06
N LEU A 313 -14.80 5.68 0.40
CA LEU A 313 -14.62 6.65 1.48
C LEU A 313 -15.40 7.95 1.22
N GLU A 314 -15.44 8.42 -0.03
CA GLU A 314 -16.22 9.59 -0.41
C GLU A 314 -17.72 9.38 -0.16
N GLY A 315 -18.28 8.27 -0.65
CA GLY A 315 -19.69 7.93 -0.45
C GLY A 315 -20.05 7.73 1.03
N LEU A 316 -19.14 7.16 1.83
CA LEU A 316 -19.31 7.00 3.28
C LEU A 316 -19.33 8.35 4.01
N LEU A 317 -18.40 9.25 3.69
CA LEU A 317 -18.29 10.54 4.36
C LEU A 317 -19.47 11.45 4.02
N PHE A 318 -19.79 11.59 2.74
CA PHE A 318 -20.76 12.57 2.26
C PHE A 318 -22.12 12.00 1.89
N GLY A 319 -22.28 10.67 1.85
CA GLY A 319 -23.50 10.01 1.41
C GLY A 319 -23.64 9.96 -0.10
N THR A 320 -24.67 9.27 -0.57
CA THR A 320 -24.97 9.06 -2.00
C THR A 320 -26.41 9.42 -2.31
N GLU A 321 -26.66 9.92 -3.52
CA GLU A 321 -28.00 10.04 -4.11
C GLU A 321 -28.23 8.90 -5.10
N ARG A 322 -29.49 8.59 -5.38
CA ARG A 322 -29.86 7.58 -6.37
C ARG A 322 -29.30 7.96 -7.74
N GLY A 323 -28.54 7.05 -8.35
CA GLY A 323 -27.91 7.30 -9.66
C GLY A 323 -26.55 8.01 -9.57
N ALA A 324 -25.97 8.21 -8.38
CA ALA A 324 -24.61 8.71 -8.23
C ALA A 324 -23.58 7.82 -8.94
N TYR A 325 -23.86 6.54 -8.96
CA TYR A 325 -23.22 5.48 -9.73
C TYR A 325 -24.22 4.33 -9.90
N THR A 326 -23.93 3.36 -10.78
CA THR A 326 -24.83 2.20 -11.02
C THR A 326 -25.06 1.44 -9.71
N GLY A 327 -26.33 1.28 -9.34
CA GLY A 327 -26.74 0.66 -8.08
C GLY A 327 -26.67 1.55 -6.84
N ALA A 328 -26.28 2.83 -6.98
CA ALA A 328 -26.28 3.74 -5.85
C ALA A 328 -27.71 3.99 -5.35
N GLU A 329 -27.96 3.66 -4.10
CA GLU A 329 -29.15 4.06 -3.35
C GLU A 329 -28.90 5.38 -2.62
N ARG A 330 -29.99 6.05 -2.30
CA ARG A 330 -29.92 7.25 -1.46
C ARG A 330 -29.55 6.87 -0.04
N ARG A 331 -28.37 7.33 0.44
CA ARG A 331 -27.86 7.06 1.79
C ARG A 331 -27.26 8.30 2.41
N ALA A 332 -27.49 8.45 3.73
CA ALA A 332 -26.88 9.50 4.53
C ALA A 332 -25.40 9.19 4.80
N GLY A 333 -24.54 10.20 4.62
CA GLY A 333 -23.12 10.11 4.93
C GLY A 333 -22.81 10.28 6.42
N LEU A 334 -21.55 10.00 6.82
CA LEU A 334 -21.10 10.14 8.20
C LEU A 334 -21.22 11.57 8.71
N PHE A 335 -21.05 12.59 7.86
CA PHE A 335 -21.28 13.99 8.26
C PHE A 335 -22.75 14.29 8.60
N GLU A 336 -23.70 13.63 7.94
CA GLU A 336 -25.12 13.75 8.29
C GLU A 336 -25.41 13.02 9.61
N GLN A 337 -24.90 11.80 9.75
CA GLN A 337 -25.12 10.94 10.92
C GLN A 337 -24.46 11.49 12.19
N ALA A 338 -23.29 12.16 12.05
CA ALA A 338 -22.56 12.79 13.15
C ALA A 338 -23.09 14.19 13.51
N ASN A 339 -24.15 14.66 12.87
CA ASN A 339 -24.63 16.04 13.07
C ASN A 339 -24.96 16.32 14.54
N GLY A 340 -24.44 17.42 15.06
CA GLY A 340 -24.49 17.79 16.47
C GLY A 340 -23.44 17.07 17.35
N GLY A 341 -22.74 16.07 16.81
CA GLY A 341 -21.77 15.21 17.51
C GLY A 341 -20.33 15.43 17.10
N THR A 342 -19.58 14.33 17.05
CA THR A 342 -18.13 14.31 16.75
C THR A 342 -17.81 13.23 15.71
N LEU A 343 -16.99 13.57 14.72
CA LEU A 343 -16.46 12.65 13.72
C LEU A 343 -14.93 12.52 13.90
N LEU A 344 -14.43 11.32 14.09
CA LEU A 344 -13.01 10.99 14.12
C LEU A 344 -12.58 10.48 12.74
N LEU A 345 -11.60 11.15 12.14
CA LEU A 345 -10.90 10.73 10.93
C LEU A 345 -9.55 10.12 11.34
N ASP A 346 -9.47 8.80 11.40
CA ASP A 346 -8.21 8.11 11.74
C ASP A 346 -7.36 7.91 10.48
N GLU A 347 -6.05 8.02 10.62
CA GLU A 347 -5.06 7.95 9.54
C GLU A 347 -5.36 8.90 8.37
N LEU A 348 -5.69 10.16 8.68
CA LEU A 348 -6.07 11.20 7.71
C LEU A 348 -5.07 11.35 6.56
N ASN A 349 -3.77 11.14 6.80
CA ASN A 349 -2.70 11.20 5.80
C ASN A 349 -2.78 10.10 4.72
N SER A 350 -3.64 9.11 4.88
CA SER A 350 -3.93 8.08 3.88
C SER A 350 -5.09 8.47 2.94
N MET A 351 -5.80 9.55 3.25
CA MET A 351 -6.88 10.07 2.42
C MET A 351 -6.31 10.75 1.16
N ASN A 352 -6.88 10.47 -0.01
CA ASN A 352 -6.47 11.13 -1.26
C ASN A 352 -6.67 12.65 -1.22
N VAL A 353 -5.78 13.38 -1.88
CA VAL A 353 -5.73 14.86 -1.92
C VAL A 353 -7.02 15.48 -2.47
N ASN A 354 -7.71 14.82 -3.43
CA ASN A 354 -8.98 15.28 -3.97
C ASN A 354 -10.09 15.25 -2.91
N LEU A 355 -10.15 14.16 -2.13
CA LEU A 355 -11.13 14.01 -1.06
C LEU A 355 -10.83 14.98 0.10
N GLN A 356 -9.57 15.24 0.39
CA GLN A 356 -9.16 16.29 1.35
C GLN A 356 -9.68 17.68 0.94
N SER A 357 -9.78 17.97 -0.36
CA SER A 357 -10.34 19.25 -0.86
C SER A 357 -11.84 19.38 -0.59
N LYS A 358 -12.58 18.27 -0.70
CA LYS A 358 -14.02 18.23 -0.37
C LYS A 358 -14.23 18.37 1.14
N LEU A 359 -13.40 17.68 1.93
CA LEU A 359 -13.41 17.77 3.39
C LEU A 359 -13.17 19.23 3.86
N LEU A 360 -12.21 19.92 3.24
CA LEU A 360 -11.89 21.30 3.57
C LEU A 360 -13.12 22.22 3.41
N ARG A 361 -13.92 22.05 2.34
CA ARG A 361 -15.16 22.81 2.13
C ARG A 361 -16.15 22.59 3.27
N VAL A 362 -16.38 21.34 3.67
CA VAL A 362 -17.29 21.04 4.79
C VAL A 362 -16.81 21.70 6.09
N LEU A 363 -15.52 21.71 6.33
CA LEU A 363 -14.94 22.34 7.52
C LEU A 363 -15.02 23.87 7.48
N GLN A 364 -15.03 24.50 6.29
CA GLN A 364 -15.10 25.95 6.13
C GLN A 364 -16.55 26.45 6.18
N ASP A 365 -17.42 25.81 5.40
CA ASP A 365 -18.77 26.31 5.12
C ASP A 365 -19.84 25.62 5.97
N GLY A 366 -19.52 24.48 6.60
CA GLY A 366 -20.48 23.65 7.33
C GLY A 366 -21.51 23.00 6.40
N THR A 367 -21.23 22.95 5.08
CA THR A 367 -22.12 22.41 4.06
C THR A 367 -21.40 21.45 3.14
N PHE A 368 -22.15 20.50 2.61
CA PHE A 368 -21.66 19.58 1.58
C PHE A 368 -22.83 19.09 0.72
N ARG A 369 -22.50 18.34 -0.35
CA ARG A 369 -23.47 17.68 -1.21
C ARG A 369 -23.17 16.18 -1.23
N ARG A 370 -24.21 15.37 -1.30
CA ARG A 370 -24.05 13.93 -1.51
C ARG A 370 -23.43 13.68 -2.89
N VAL A 371 -22.75 12.57 -3.02
CA VAL A 371 -22.21 12.13 -4.30
C VAL A 371 -23.36 11.94 -5.28
N GLY A 372 -23.27 12.54 -6.48
CA GLY A 372 -24.35 12.56 -7.47
C GLY A 372 -25.51 13.51 -7.16
N GLY A 373 -25.50 14.20 -6.01
CA GLY A 373 -26.56 15.13 -5.59
C GLY A 373 -26.22 16.59 -5.85
N THR A 374 -27.27 17.42 -5.99
CA THR A 374 -27.13 18.87 -6.13
C THR A 374 -27.55 19.65 -4.87
N ALA A 375 -28.31 19.01 -3.97
CA ALA A 375 -28.81 19.64 -2.74
C ALA A 375 -27.67 19.87 -1.74
N GLU A 376 -27.64 21.06 -1.15
CA GLU A 376 -26.72 21.39 -0.05
C GLU A 376 -27.29 20.92 1.28
N ILE A 377 -26.44 20.27 2.05
CA ILE A 377 -26.74 19.71 3.38
C ILE A 377 -25.90 20.46 4.41
N HIS A 378 -26.54 21.04 5.40
CA HIS A 378 -25.87 21.71 6.51
C HIS A 378 -25.55 20.72 7.61
N THR A 379 -24.37 20.85 8.20
CA THR A 379 -23.93 20.00 9.30
C THR A 379 -23.14 20.78 10.33
N ASN A 380 -23.30 20.40 11.61
CA ASN A 380 -22.53 20.92 12.74
C ASN A 380 -21.81 19.76 13.43
N VAL A 381 -20.66 19.38 12.87
CA VAL A 381 -19.87 18.26 13.37
C VAL A 381 -18.54 18.76 13.90
N ARG A 382 -18.18 18.40 15.13
CA ARG A 382 -16.81 18.56 15.64
C ARG A 382 -15.92 17.49 15.00
N VAL A 383 -14.84 17.90 14.33
CA VAL A 383 -13.92 16.96 13.69
C VAL A 383 -12.66 16.78 14.53
N LEU A 384 -12.35 15.54 14.85
CA LEU A 384 -11.07 15.10 15.39
C LEU A 384 -10.34 14.33 14.30
N SER A 385 -9.03 14.47 14.20
CA SER A 385 -8.23 13.76 13.19
C SER A 385 -6.96 13.19 13.81
N ASN A 386 -6.63 11.95 13.41
CA ASN A 386 -5.38 11.31 13.80
C ASN A 386 -4.45 11.19 12.60
N ILE A 387 -3.16 11.36 12.84
CA ILE A 387 -2.10 11.08 11.87
C ILE A 387 -0.97 10.30 12.54
N ASN A 388 -0.31 9.44 11.78
CA ASN A 388 0.76 8.55 12.26
C ASN A 388 2.16 8.99 11.84
N VAL A 389 2.26 10.04 11.02
CA VAL A 389 3.52 10.70 10.61
C VAL A 389 3.52 12.17 11.04
N PRO A 390 4.68 12.81 11.22
CA PRO A 390 4.74 14.23 11.55
C PRO A 390 3.95 15.08 10.52
N PRO A 391 3.08 16.02 10.95
CA PRO A 391 2.23 16.79 10.03
C PRO A 391 3.00 17.52 8.92
N TYR A 392 4.12 18.13 9.26
CA TYR A 392 4.94 18.84 8.28
C TYR A 392 5.59 17.91 7.26
N GLN A 393 6.02 16.71 7.68
CA GLN A 393 6.51 15.68 6.79
C GLN A 393 5.41 15.21 5.83
N ALA A 394 4.20 14.96 6.33
CA ALA A 394 3.05 14.59 5.49
C ALA A 394 2.73 15.67 4.43
N ILE A 395 2.92 16.96 4.77
CA ILE A 395 2.74 18.09 3.83
C ILE A 395 3.86 18.10 2.77
N GLU A 396 5.11 17.89 3.17
CA GLU A 396 6.26 17.85 2.25
C GLU A 396 6.17 16.66 1.28
N GLU A 397 5.69 15.52 1.75
CA GLU A 397 5.44 14.32 0.94
C GLU A 397 4.16 14.41 0.07
N GLY A 398 3.40 15.49 0.15
CA GLY A 398 2.14 15.67 -0.58
C GLY A 398 0.98 14.80 -0.11
N LYS A 399 1.11 14.11 1.02
CA LYS A 399 0.07 13.26 1.64
C LYS A 399 -0.98 14.06 2.41
N LEU A 400 -0.65 15.28 2.81
CA LEU A 400 -1.55 16.19 3.53
C LEU A 400 -1.51 17.58 2.92
N ARG A 401 -2.66 18.12 2.56
CA ARG A 401 -2.77 19.50 2.07
C ARG A 401 -2.49 20.49 3.19
N ARG A 402 -1.72 21.53 2.89
CA ARG A 402 -1.37 22.58 3.84
C ARG A 402 -2.61 23.36 4.33
N ASP A 403 -3.56 23.65 3.45
CA ASP A 403 -4.79 24.34 3.79
C ASP A 403 -5.69 23.52 4.73
N LEU A 404 -5.83 22.24 4.49
CA LEU A 404 -6.56 21.31 5.37
C LEU A 404 -5.87 21.19 6.74
N PHE A 405 -4.55 21.11 6.77
CA PHE A 405 -3.79 21.08 8.02
C PHE A 405 -4.09 22.29 8.91
N TYR A 406 -4.09 23.51 8.37
CA TYR A 406 -4.40 24.71 9.17
C TYR A 406 -5.87 24.77 9.61
N ARG A 407 -6.77 24.11 8.91
CA ARG A 407 -8.20 24.08 9.28
C ARG A 407 -8.51 23.03 10.34
N LEU A 408 -7.91 21.84 10.24
CA LEU A 408 -8.07 20.74 11.21
C LEU A 408 -7.16 20.90 12.43
N GLY A 409 -5.95 21.39 12.22
CA GLY A 409 -4.93 21.54 13.25
C GLY A 409 -5.01 22.86 14.01
N VAL A 410 -6.23 23.35 14.31
CA VAL A 410 -6.40 24.51 15.21
C VAL A 410 -5.72 24.25 16.53
N VAL A 411 -5.82 23.02 17.01
CA VAL A 411 -5.07 22.50 18.14
C VAL A 411 -4.35 21.22 17.72
N ASN A 412 -3.03 21.20 17.92
CA ASN A 412 -2.21 20.02 17.63
C ASN A 412 -1.75 19.37 18.95
N ILE A 413 -2.04 18.09 19.08
CA ILE A 413 -1.62 17.24 20.20
C ILE A 413 -0.58 16.26 19.68
N SER A 414 0.56 16.16 20.36
CA SER A 414 1.59 15.17 20.05
C SER A 414 1.69 14.17 21.19
N ILE A 415 1.39 12.89 20.88
CA ILE A 415 1.54 11.80 21.85
C ILE A 415 2.96 11.25 21.70
N PRO A 416 3.78 11.29 22.77
CA PRO A 416 5.14 10.78 22.70
C PRO A 416 5.15 9.27 22.47
N PRO A 417 6.09 8.74 21.66
CA PRO A 417 6.28 7.32 21.50
C PRO A 417 6.76 6.67 22.80
N LEU A 418 6.56 5.35 22.95
CA LEU A 418 6.83 4.64 24.19
C LEU A 418 8.29 4.74 24.64
N ARG A 419 9.24 4.79 23.69
CA ARG A 419 10.68 4.98 23.96
C ARG A 419 11.03 6.32 24.61
N GLU A 420 10.18 7.33 24.53
CA GLU A 420 10.34 8.65 25.16
C GLU A 420 9.62 8.76 26.52
N ARG A 421 8.85 7.70 26.89
CA ARG A 421 8.14 7.61 28.18
C ARG A 421 8.35 6.25 28.83
N ARG A 422 9.62 5.85 28.94
CA ARG A 422 10.00 4.52 29.45
C ARG A 422 9.49 4.23 30.86
N GLU A 423 9.28 5.28 31.66
CA GLU A 423 8.68 5.21 32.99
C GLU A 423 7.29 4.54 32.98
N ASP A 424 6.55 4.64 31.86
CA ASP A 424 5.22 4.07 31.73
C ASP A 424 5.26 2.55 31.47
N ILE A 425 6.38 2.01 30.96
CA ILE A 425 6.46 0.61 30.47
C ILE A 425 6.11 -0.39 31.56
N GLY A 426 6.70 -0.26 32.76
CA GLY A 426 6.45 -1.20 33.85
C GLY A 426 5.01 -1.18 34.33
N MET A 427 4.41 -0.01 34.40
CA MET A 427 3.00 0.14 34.81
C MET A 427 2.05 -0.39 33.73
N LEU A 428 2.32 -0.12 32.44
CA LEU A 428 1.54 -0.65 31.32
C LEU A 428 1.62 -2.17 31.27
N ALA A 429 2.81 -2.77 31.44
CA ALA A 429 3.00 -4.20 31.49
C ALA A 429 2.13 -4.84 32.59
N LYS A 430 2.14 -4.29 33.80
CA LYS A 430 1.26 -4.75 34.90
C LYS A 430 -0.22 -4.64 34.56
N THR A 431 -0.62 -3.55 33.92
CA THR A 431 -2.01 -3.36 33.50
C THR A 431 -2.44 -4.45 32.51
N PHE A 432 -1.61 -4.78 31.53
CA PHE A 432 -1.90 -5.84 30.56
C PHE A 432 -1.90 -7.23 31.19
N ILE A 433 -0.98 -7.53 32.11
CA ILE A 433 -0.99 -8.77 32.88
C ILE A 433 -2.32 -8.94 33.61
N ILE A 434 -2.82 -7.92 34.30
CA ILE A 434 -4.11 -7.95 35.00
C ILE A 434 -5.26 -8.20 34.03
N GLN A 435 -5.22 -7.56 32.85
CA GLN A 435 -6.23 -7.75 31.81
C GLN A 435 -6.22 -9.19 31.28
N TYR A 436 -5.05 -9.70 30.91
CA TYR A 436 -4.91 -11.05 30.33
C TYR A 436 -5.10 -12.17 31.36
N ASN A 437 -4.81 -11.94 32.62
CA ASN A 437 -5.18 -12.90 33.69
C ASN A 437 -6.67 -13.24 33.70
N LYS A 438 -7.52 -12.22 33.43
CA LYS A 438 -8.98 -12.43 33.37
C LYS A 438 -9.39 -13.18 32.10
N SER A 439 -8.82 -12.89 30.95
CA SER A 439 -9.20 -13.49 29.66
C SER A 439 -8.63 -14.89 29.46
N LEU A 440 -7.41 -15.15 29.95
CA LEU A 440 -6.70 -16.42 29.80
C LEU A 440 -6.84 -17.33 31.02
N VAL A 441 -7.57 -16.88 32.09
CA VAL A 441 -7.77 -17.62 33.35
C VAL A 441 -6.42 -18.01 33.96
N LYS A 442 -5.42 -17.11 33.95
CA LYS A 442 -4.09 -17.29 34.53
C LYS A 442 -3.89 -16.45 35.79
N ASN A 443 -2.84 -16.73 36.55
CA ASN A 443 -2.51 -16.01 37.78
C ASN A 443 -1.06 -15.51 37.77
N VAL A 444 -0.71 -14.75 36.73
CA VAL A 444 0.59 -14.11 36.59
C VAL A 444 0.62 -12.84 37.44
N LYS A 445 1.63 -12.69 38.28
CA LYS A 445 1.73 -11.58 39.23
C LYS A 445 2.49 -10.39 38.70
N ASP A 446 3.62 -10.64 38.02
CA ASP A 446 4.54 -9.59 37.56
C ASP A 446 5.49 -10.11 36.50
N ILE A 447 6.33 -9.23 35.99
CA ILE A 447 7.53 -9.54 35.18
C ILE A 447 8.75 -9.53 36.11
N ASN A 448 9.78 -10.32 35.82
CA ASN A 448 11.02 -10.25 36.60
C ASN A 448 11.88 -9.05 36.18
N GLN A 449 12.89 -8.73 36.96
CA GLN A 449 13.78 -7.60 36.72
C GLN A 449 14.52 -7.69 35.36
N ALA A 450 14.94 -8.90 34.97
CA ALA A 450 15.60 -9.12 33.69
C ALA A 450 14.67 -8.84 32.49
N THR A 451 13.39 -9.25 32.57
CA THR A 451 12.36 -8.93 31.56
C THR A 451 12.11 -7.43 31.48
N LEU A 452 12.03 -6.74 32.64
CA LEU A 452 11.87 -5.29 32.67
C LEU A 452 13.05 -4.58 32.00
N GLU A 453 14.28 -5.06 32.20
CA GLU A 453 15.46 -4.52 31.54
C GLU A 453 15.40 -4.66 30.01
N TYR A 454 14.93 -5.80 29.47
CA TYR A 454 14.69 -5.93 28.05
C TYR A 454 13.68 -4.90 27.56
N PHE A 455 12.56 -4.75 28.27
CA PHE A 455 11.51 -3.79 27.91
C PHE A 455 11.96 -2.34 27.93
N LEU A 456 12.80 -1.97 28.90
CA LEU A 456 13.36 -0.61 29.00
C LEU A 456 14.41 -0.31 27.93
N ASN A 457 15.09 -1.34 27.41
CA ASN A 457 16.13 -1.19 26.39
C ASN A 457 15.60 -1.30 24.95
N TYR A 458 14.41 -1.80 24.77
CA TYR A 458 13.77 -1.93 23.47
C TYR A 458 13.10 -0.62 23.03
N ASP A 459 13.15 -0.28 21.74
CA ASP A 459 12.67 1.00 21.23
C ASP A 459 11.17 1.03 20.90
N TRP A 460 10.50 -0.12 20.95
CA TRP A 460 9.05 -0.27 20.77
C TRP A 460 8.51 0.42 19.49
N PRO A 461 8.90 0.00 18.28
CA PRO A 461 8.40 0.60 17.04
C PRO A 461 6.87 0.52 16.90
N GLY A 462 6.24 -0.51 17.44
CA GLY A 462 4.77 -0.64 17.55
C GLY A 462 4.18 -0.05 18.83
N ASN A 463 4.99 0.65 19.63
CA ASN A 463 4.60 1.37 20.83
C ASN A 463 3.83 0.51 21.86
N VAL A 464 2.72 1.02 22.40
CA VAL A 464 1.91 0.34 23.43
C VAL A 464 1.25 -0.92 22.87
N ARG A 465 0.89 -0.92 21.58
CA ARG A 465 0.28 -2.11 20.95
C ARG A 465 1.28 -3.27 20.89
N GLU A 466 2.52 -2.99 20.57
CA GLU A 466 3.58 -4.01 20.54
C GLU A 466 3.90 -4.53 21.95
N LEU A 467 3.98 -3.64 22.95
CA LEU A 467 4.13 -4.04 24.36
C LEU A 467 2.98 -4.95 24.82
N GLN A 468 1.75 -4.59 24.45
CA GLN A 468 0.57 -5.39 24.74
C GLN A 468 0.68 -6.80 24.13
N HIS A 469 1.03 -6.89 22.84
CA HIS A 469 1.22 -8.17 22.15
C HIS A 469 2.37 -9.00 22.76
N ALA A 470 3.46 -8.35 23.19
CA ALA A 470 4.57 -9.04 23.83
C ALA A 470 4.18 -9.66 25.17
N ILE A 471 3.37 -8.97 25.97
CA ILE A 471 2.82 -9.51 27.22
C ILE A 471 1.82 -10.65 26.92
N GLU A 472 0.93 -10.47 25.95
CA GLU A 472 -0.01 -11.50 25.52
C GLU A 472 0.70 -12.77 25.08
N HIS A 473 1.72 -12.63 24.23
CA HIS A 473 2.57 -13.75 23.79
C HIS A 473 3.20 -14.47 24.98
N ALA A 474 3.86 -13.71 25.87
CA ALA A 474 4.51 -14.28 27.04
C ALA A 474 3.52 -15.03 27.93
N MET A 475 2.33 -14.50 28.14
CA MET A 475 1.30 -15.13 28.96
C MET A 475 0.70 -16.38 28.29
N ASN A 476 0.64 -16.45 26.97
CA ASN A 476 0.16 -17.66 26.27
C ASN A 476 1.19 -18.80 26.33
N VAL A 477 2.49 -18.47 26.27
CA VAL A 477 3.57 -19.47 26.28
C VAL A 477 3.96 -19.90 27.70
N LEU A 478 3.72 -19.05 28.70
CA LEU A 478 4.05 -19.30 30.11
C LEU A 478 3.29 -20.51 30.65
N PRO A 479 3.97 -21.51 31.25
CA PRO A 479 3.30 -22.63 31.94
C PRO A 479 2.42 -22.15 33.10
N ASP A 480 1.30 -22.84 33.34
CA ASP A 480 0.31 -22.43 34.37
C ASP A 480 0.86 -22.42 35.81
N ILE A 481 1.92 -23.17 36.06
CA ILE A 481 2.60 -23.21 37.38
C ILE A 481 3.40 -21.94 37.65
N GLN A 482 3.80 -21.23 36.61
CA GLN A 482 4.63 -20.03 36.72
C GLN A 482 3.76 -18.78 36.88
N SER A 483 4.16 -17.91 37.82
CA SER A 483 3.44 -16.67 38.12
C SER A 483 4.24 -15.39 37.82
N ILE A 484 5.43 -15.54 37.17
CA ILE A 484 6.32 -14.43 36.84
C ILE A 484 6.80 -14.62 35.39
N ILE A 485 6.67 -13.59 34.57
CA ILE A 485 7.18 -13.58 33.19
C ILE A 485 8.69 -13.37 33.23
N THR A 486 9.45 -14.32 32.66
CA THR A 486 10.90 -14.29 32.48
C THR A 486 11.25 -14.09 31.01
N PRO A 487 12.50 -13.68 30.67
CA PRO A 487 12.87 -13.36 29.28
C PRO A 487 12.67 -14.50 28.29
N GLU A 488 12.77 -15.77 28.73
CA GLU A 488 12.59 -16.96 27.88
C GLU A 488 11.20 -17.09 27.23
N TYR A 489 10.18 -16.40 27.79
CA TYR A 489 8.82 -16.37 27.25
C TYR A 489 8.54 -15.16 26.37
N LEU A 490 9.52 -14.26 26.16
CA LEU A 490 9.38 -13.10 25.31
C LEU A 490 9.51 -13.47 23.81
N PRO A 491 8.88 -12.71 22.92
CA PRO A 491 9.12 -12.82 21.49
C PRO A 491 10.60 -12.65 21.14
N GLU A 492 11.11 -13.43 20.21
CA GLU A 492 12.53 -13.50 19.84
C GLU A 492 13.11 -12.12 19.40
N HIS A 493 12.31 -11.31 18.68
CA HIS A 493 12.74 -9.99 18.22
C HIS A 493 13.06 -9.02 19.36
N ILE A 494 12.48 -9.20 20.56
CA ILE A 494 12.82 -8.40 21.75
C ILE A 494 14.12 -8.88 22.36
N LEU A 495 14.42 -10.19 22.29
CA LEU A 495 15.62 -10.79 22.87
C LEU A 495 16.89 -10.55 22.03
N THR A 496 16.74 -10.46 20.72
CA THR A 496 17.86 -10.37 19.77
C THR A 496 18.47 -8.98 19.62
N MET A 497 17.83 -7.93 20.16
CA MET A 497 18.40 -6.59 20.12
C MET A 497 19.68 -6.48 20.96
N PRO A 498 20.75 -5.84 20.43
CA PRO A 498 21.97 -5.64 21.18
C PRO A 498 21.65 -4.85 22.46
N ARG A 499 21.98 -5.42 23.63
CA ARG A 499 21.85 -4.73 24.91
C ARG A 499 22.59 -3.39 24.81
N ARG A 500 21.85 -2.29 24.83
CA ARG A 500 22.44 -1.00 25.17
C ARG A 500 22.96 -1.16 26.60
N LYS A 501 24.30 -1.27 26.75
CA LYS A 501 24.91 -1.22 28.07
C LYS A 501 24.40 0.05 28.73
N LEU A 502 23.71 -0.07 29.86
CA LEU A 502 23.48 1.01 30.79
C LEU A 502 24.86 1.50 31.25
N VAL A 503 25.44 2.37 30.46
CA VAL A 503 26.59 3.13 30.88
C VAL A 503 26.01 4.31 31.66
N SER A 504 26.08 4.25 32.96
CA SER A 504 25.73 5.31 33.90
C SER A 504 26.57 6.59 33.70
N ASP A 505 27.33 6.68 32.61
CA ASP A 505 28.22 7.78 32.24
C ASP A 505 27.97 8.38 30.86
N MET A 506 26.77 8.21 30.24
CA MET A 506 26.51 8.68 28.87
C MET A 506 25.64 9.95 28.77
N SER A 507 25.10 10.48 29.87
CA SER A 507 24.52 11.85 29.88
C SER A 507 25.53 12.93 29.47
N ASP A 508 26.81 12.68 29.74
CA ASP A 508 27.88 13.61 29.36
C ASP A 508 28.35 13.43 27.90
N ARG A 509 28.29 12.21 27.33
CA ARG A 509 28.72 11.98 25.92
C ARG A 509 27.69 12.35 24.87
N GLU A 510 26.40 12.11 25.12
CA GLU A 510 25.33 12.53 24.20
C GLU A 510 25.16 14.07 24.26
N ASN A 511 25.31 14.66 25.42
CA ASN A 511 25.47 16.12 25.57
C ASN A 511 26.75 16.60 24.89
N ALA A 512 27.88 15.90 25.01
CA ALA A 512 29.12 16.24 24.34
C ALA A 512 29.04 16.12 22.81
N LEU A 513 28.38 15.09 22.26
CA LEU A 513 28.19 14.93 20.82
C LEU A 513 27.20 15.97 20.28
N ASN A 514 26.08 16.18 20.95
CA ASN A 514 25.12 17.25 20.63
C ASN A 514 25.72 18.65 20.83
N HIS A 515 26.59 18.85 21.82
CA HIS A 515 27.38 20.06 21.97
C HIS A 515 28.45 20.21 20.90
N ALA A 516 29.12 19.12 20.48
CA ALA A 516 30.11 19.15 19.42
C ALA A 516 29.44 19.44 18.05
N VAL A 517 28.31 18.80 17.74
CA VAL A 517 27.53 19.05 16.49
C VAL A 517 27.00 20.49 16.50
N LYS A 518 26.43 20.96 17.61
CA LYS A 518 25.99 22.36 17.77
C LYS A 518 27.17 23.34 17.70
N GLY A 519 28.33 22.97 18.24
CA GLY A 519 29.55 23.74 18.16
C GLY A 519 30.08 23.89 16.74
N VAL A 520 30.12 22.80 15.97
CA VAL A 520 30.53 22.81 14.55
C VAL A 520 29.54 23.61 13.71
N GLU A 521 28.23 23.44 13.93
CA GLU A 521 27.20 24.19 13.23
C GLU A 521 27.27 25.69 13.55
N TYR A 522 27.47 26.05 14.81
CA TYR A 522 27.69 27.42 15.26
C TYR A 522 28.92 28.06 14.59
N GLN A 523 30.08 27.37 14.62
CA GLN A 523 31.31 27.85 13.99
C GLN A 523 31.15 27.99 12.46
N THR A 524 30.45 27.08 11.80
CA THR A 524 30.21 27.12 10.36
C THR A 524 29.34 28.33 10.00
N VAL A 525 28.30 28.62 10.79
CA VAL A 525 27.42 29.79 10.61
C VAL A 525 28.20 31.07 10.88
N CYS A 526 29.01 31.17 11.96
CA CYS A 526 29.82 32.32 12.27
C CYS A 526 30.85 32.60 11.17
N LYS A 527 31.55 31.56 10.69
CA LYS A 527 32.52 31.69 9.61
C LYS A 527 31.90 32.21 8.31
N ALA A 528 30.75 31.66 7.91
CA ALA A 528 30.05 32.14 6.71
C ALA A 528 29.55 33.59 6.87
N LEU A 529 29.18 34.02 8.05
CA LEU A 529 28.83 35.42 8.35
C LEU A 529 30.04 36.35 8.29
N LEU A 530 31.19 35.93 8.77
CA LEU A 530 32.46 36.66 8.66
C LEU A 530 32.89 36.77 7.20
N ASP A 531 32.97 35.65 6.47
CA ASP A 531 33.35 35.59 5.04
C ASP A 531 32.44 36.45 4.15
N SER A 532 31.22 36.74 4.61
CA SER A 532 30.23 37.57 3.87
C SER A 532 30.09 38.98 4.43
N GLY A 533 30.96 39.41 5.37
CA GLY A 533 30.92 40.75 6.00
C GLY A 533 29.57 41.03 6.68
N GLY A 534 28.95 40.02 7.28
CA GLY A 534 27.66 40.13 7.96
C GLY A 534 26.43 40.10 7.06
N ASN A 535 26.60 39.93 5.76
CA ASN A 535 25.47 39.85 4.82
C ASN A 535 24.80 38.49 4.89
N ILE A 536 23.63 38.43 5.56
CA ILE A 536 22.87 37.18 5.77
C ILE A 536 22.49 36.50 4.46
N SER A 537 22.20 37.25 3.38
CA SER A 537 21.83 36.67 2.10
C SER A 537 23.02 36.02 1.38
N ALA A 538 24.21 36.63 1.48
CA ALA A 538 25.45 36.07 0.94
C ALA A 538 25.90 34.85 1.77
N ALA A 539 25.86 34.93 3.09
CA ALA A 539 26.17 33.82 4.00
C ALA A 539 25.25 32.60 3.78
N ALA A 540 23.94 32.83 3.58
CA ALA A 540 22.99 31.76 3.28
C ALA A 540 23.32 31.05 1.95
N LYS A 541 23.77 31.81 0.93
CA LYS A 541 24.19 31.26 -0.35
C LYS A 541 25.48 30.44 -0.23
N LEU A 542 26.46 30.90 0.59
CA LEU A 542 27.68 30.15 0.89
C LEU A 542 27.39 28.81 1.59
N LEU A 543 26.38 28.80 2.47
CA LEU A 543 25.97 27.60 3.22
C LEU A 543 24.97 26.71 2.48
N GLY A 544 24.55 27.06 1.24
CA GLY A 544 23.59 26.29 0.46
C GLY A 544 22.19 26.23 1.08
N MET A 545 21.78 27.22 1.91
CA MET A 545 20.50 27.24 2.61
C MET A 545 19.69 28.51 2.32
N SER A 546 18.39 28.49 2.64
CA SER A 546 17.54 29.67 2.49
C SER A 546 17.89 30.74 3.54
N ARG A 547 17.72 32.04 3.17
CA ARG A 547 17.92 33.16 4.06
C ARG A 547 17.11 33.04 5.36
N GLN A 548 15.88 32.56 5.28
CA GLN A 548 15.00 32.36 6.42
C GLN A 548 15.54 31.31 7.39
N ASN A 549 16.09 30.21 6.85
CA ASN A 549 16.70 29.15 7.65
C ASN A 549 17.95 29.66 8.37
N LEU A 550 18.79 30.45 7.71
CA LEU A 550 19.96 31.07 8.36
C LEU A 550 19.54 32.07 9.43
N GLN A 551 18.55 32.92 9.22
CA GLN A 551 18.02 33.83 10.22
C GLN A 551 17.47 33.10 11.45
N TYR A 552 16.79 31.98 11.25
CA TYR A 552 16.35 31.14 12.36
C TYR A 552 17.52 30.61 13.18
N ARG A 553 18.60 30.15 12.55
CA ARG A 553 19.82 29.67 13.23
C ARG A 553 20.56 30.77 13.98
N ILE A 554 20.70 31.95 13.39
CA ILE A 554 21.29 33.14 14.04
C ILE A 554 20.53 33.47 15.33
N ARG A 555 19.18 33.49 15.29
CA ARG A 555 18.35 33.71 16.48
C ARG A 555 18.46 32.58 17.50
N ARG A 556 18.47 31.33 17.04
CA ARG A 556 18.57 30.15 17.88
C ARG A 556 19.89 30.08 18.64
N TYR A 557 20.97 30.47 18.00
CA TYR A 557 22.30 30.49 18.59
C TYR A 557 22.66 31.83 19.25
N ARG A 558 21.74 32.80 19.20
CA ARG A 558 21.95 34.16 19.75
C ARG A 558 23.24 34.84 19.24
N ILE A 559 23.54 34.69 17.94
CA ILE A 559 24.72 35.26 17.31
C ILE A 559 24.48 36.77 17.12
N ASP A 560 25.32 37.59 17.73
CA ASP A 560 25.37 39.04 17.47
C ASP A 560 26.34 39.31 16.32
N ILE A 561 25.76 39.65 15.15
CA ILE A 561 26.52 39.86 13.90
C ILE A 561 27.44 41.06 14.02
N GLN A 562 27.06 42.12 14.78
CA GLN A 562 27.88 43.31 14.93
C GLN A 562 29.08 43.08 15.85
N GLU A 563 28.89 42.28 16.86
CA GLU A 563 29.97 41.89 17.77
C GLU A 563 30.94 40.91 17.09
N LEU A 564 30.40 40.00 16.29
CA LEU A 564 31.16 39.00 15.52
C LEU A 564 32.13 39.68 14.53
N ILE A 565 31.70 40.76 13.83
CA ILE A 565 32.52 41.49 12.84
C ILE A 565 33.55 42.42 13.52
N ARG A 566 33.35 42.81 14.79
CA ARG A 566 34.31 43.67 15.51
C ARG A 566 35.46 42.89 16.12
N GLN A 567 35.37 41.60 16.23
CA GLN A 567 36.40 40.73 16.84
C GLN A 567 37.40 40.17 15.80
N ASP A 568 37.17 40.39 14.53
CA ASP A 568 38.07 40.12 13.40
C ASP A 568 38.69 41.47 12.92
#